data_e25faa3f5421d5b2773f8e47d6112dd5
#
_entry.id   e25faa3f5421d5b2773f8e47d6112dd5
#
_cell.length_a   1.000
_cell.length_b   1.000
_cell.length_c   1.000
_cell.angle_alpha   90.00
_cell.angle_beta   90.00
_cell.angle_gamma   90.00
#
_symmetry.space_group_name_H-M   'P 1'
#
loop_
_entity.id
_entity.type
_entity.pdbx_description
1 polymer ?
#
loop_
_entity_poly.entity_id
_entity_poly.type
_entity_poly.pdbx_seq_one_letter_code
_entity_poly.pdbx_strand_id
1 'polypeptide(L)'
;MQRIMLKSKIHRATLTATELNYEGSIAIDGDLLREADLLPGEQVHVLNLNNGKRLITYVIEAPAGSGTVMLNGPAARLGSVGDQVIILAFVVVSEDKARIMRARTVYVDAQNRPCPSPPK
;
A
#
# COMPACT_ATOMS: atom_id res chain seq x y z
N MET A 1 19.45 -20.38 3.69
CA MET A 1 18.21 -20.21 2.92
C MET A 1 17.63 -18.84 3.17
N GLN A 2 17.07 -18.22 2.15
CA GLN A 2 16.36 -16.94 2.28
C GLN A 2 14.86 -17.16 2.11
N ARG A 3 14.07 -16.30 2.71
CA ARG A 3 12.61 -16.35 2.63
C ARG A 3 12.07 -14.99 2.23
N ILE A 4 10.99 -15.00 1.46
CA ILE A 4 10.22 -13.78 1.16
C ILE A 4 9.16 -13.63 2.24
N MET A 5 9.27 -12.57 3.03
CA MET A 5 8.41 -12.35 4.19
C MET A 5 7.62 -11.06 4.05
N LEU A 6 6.42 -11.04 4.60
CA LEU A 6 5.64 -9.80 4.66
C LEU A 6 6.39 -8.80 5.55
N LYS A 7 6.70 -7.64 4.97
CA LYS A 7 7.38 -6.56 5.69
C LYS A 7 6.37 -5.62 6.33
N SER A 8 5.38 -5.18 5.56
CA SER A 8 4.39 -4.23 6.03
C SER A 8 3.09 -4.34 5.23
N LYS A 9 2.03 -3.81 5.84
CA LYS A 9 0.70 -3.81 5.26
C LYS A 9 -0.02 -2.52 5.63
N ILE A 10 -0.59 -1.85 4.62
CA ILE A 10 -1.55 -0.77 4.85
C ILE A 10 -2.94 -1.38 4.65
N HIS A 11 -3.73 -1.40 5.72
CA HIS A 11 -4.96 -2.17 5.75
C HIS A 11 -6.18 -1.27 5.49
N ARG A 12 -6.88 -1.52 4.38
CA ARG A 12 -8.15 -0.89 4.01
C ARG A 12 -8.04 0.61 3.73
N ALA A 13 -6.99 1.02 3.01
CA ALA A 13 -6.93 2.37 2.47
C ALA A 13 -8.01 2.56 1.40
N THR A 14 -8.54 3.77 1.29
CA THR A 14 -9.56 4.11 0.30
C THR A 14 -8.93 4.78 -0.91
N LEU A 15 -9.21 4.28 -2.11
CA LEU A 15 -8.73 4.92 -3.34
C LEU A 15 -9.37 6.31 -3.49
N THR A 16 -8.53 7.32 -3.63
CA THR A 16 -8.98 8.71 -3.74
C THR A 16 -9.03 9.22 -5.18
N ALA A 17 -8.26 8.59 -6.07
CA ALA A 17 -8.22 8.97 -7.48
C ALA A 17 -7.68 7.83 -8.32
N THR A 18 -7.93 7.90 -9.63
CA THR A 18 -7.31 7.05 -10.65
C THR A 18 -6.92 7.93 -11.81
N GLU A 19 -5.75 7.68 -12.42
CA GLU A 19 -5.26 8.48 -13.55
C GLU A 19 -4.62 7.58 -14.59
N LEU A 20 -5.36 7.27 -15.65
CA LEU A 20 -4.93 6.35 -16.69
C LEU A 20 -3.71 6.87 -17.47
N ASN A 21 -3.64 8.18 -17.69
CA ASN A 21 -2.61 8.80 -18.54
C ASN A 21 -1.37 9.22 -17.75
N TYR A 22 -1.00 8.43 -16.75
CA TYR A 22 0.16 8.65 -15.91
C TYR A 22 1.02 7.39 -15.89
N GLU A 23 2.28 7.50 -15.45
CA GLU A 23 3.13 6.31 -15.34
C GLU A 23 2.53 5.30 -14.36
N GLY A 24 2.58 4.00 -14.73
CA GLY A 24 2.04 2.93 -13.89
C GLY A 24 2.66 2.93 -12.51
N SER A 25 1.84 3.18 -11.47
CA SER A 25 2.32 3.30 -10.11
C SER A 25 1.13 3.41 -9.15
N ILE A 26 1.43 3.41 -7.86
CA ILE A 26 0.47 3.81 -6.84
C ILE A 26 1.04 4.99 -6.06
N ALA A 27 0.33 6.12 -6.07
CA ALA A 27 0.72 7.30 -5.30
C ALA A 27 0.12 7.18 -3.90
N ILE A 28 0.95 7.29 -2.89
CA ILE A 28 0.55 7.09 -1.50
C ILE A 28 1.02 8.28 -0.67
N ASP A 29 0.12 8.79 0.19
CA ASP A 29 0.41 9.81 1.18
C ASP A 29 1.72 9.51 1.92
N GLY A 30 2.62 10.51 1.97
CA GLY A 30 3.93 10.36 2.59
C GLY A 30 3.88 9.93 4.06
N ASP A 31 2.83 10.31 4.80
CA ASP A 31 2.68 9.85 6.19
C ASP A 31 2.44 8.34 6.25
N LEU A 32 1.65 7.80 5.32
CA LEU A 32 1.43 6.35 5.24
C LEU A 32 2.71 5.62 4.87
N LEU A 33 3.50 6.21 3.95
CA LEU A 33 4.78 5.61 3.57
C LEU A 33 5.72 5.49 4.76
N ARG A 34 5.80 6.54 5.58
CA ARG A 34 6.64 6.51 6.78
C ARG A 34 6.15 5.50 7.79
N GLU A 35 4.83 5.47 8.03
CA GLU A 35 4.25 4.51 8.99
C GLU A 35 4.46 3.06 8.55
N ALA A 36 4.38 2.79 7.24
CA ALA A 36 4.53 1.44 6.70
C ALA A 36 5.98 1.10 6.34
N ASP A 37 6.92 2.03 6.52
CA ASP A 37 8.33 1.86 6.13
C ASP A 37 8.44 1.51 4.64
N LEU A 38 7.78 2.30 3.80
CA LEU A 38 7.83 2.17 2.34
C LEU A 38 8.61 3.33 1.75
N LEU A 39 9.47 3.01 0.79
CA LEU A 39 10.24 4.02 0.06
C LEU A 39 9.62 4.23 -1.33
N PRO A 40 9.73 5.45 -1.88
CA PRO A 40 9.41 5.65 -3.30
C PRO A 40 10.20 4.69 -4.17
N GLY A 41 9.55 4.07 -5.13
CA GLY A 41 10.15 3.06 -6.00
C GLY A 41 10.06 1.64 -5.48
N GLU A 42 9.62 1.44 -4.26
CA GLU A 42 9.49 0.11 -3.69
C GLU A 42 8.31 -0.63 -4.31
N GLN A 43 8.52 -1.92 -4.60
CA GLN A 43 7.46 -2.77 -5.14
C GLN A 43 6.43 -3.11 -4.07
N VAL A 44 5.16 -3.01 -4.45
CA VAL A 44 4.04 -3.38 -3.58
C VAL A 44 3.01 -4.20 -4.34
N HIS A 45 2.26 -5.01 -3.59
CA HIS A 45 1.06 -5.68 -4.07
C HIS A 45 -0.14 -4.90 -3.58
N VAL A 46 -1.10 -4.67 -4.47
CA VAL A 46 -2.34 -3.96 -4.13
C VAL A 46 -3.50 -4.92 -4.34
N LEU A 47 -4.25 -5.17 -3.27
CA LEU A 47 -5.41 -6.05 -3.29
C LEU A 47 -6.66 -5.20 -3.17
N ASN A 48 -7.54 -5.26 -4.15
CA ASN A 48 -8.79 -4.51 -4.13
C ASN A 48 -9.88 -5.36 -3.49
N LEU A 49 -10.42 -4.89 -2.36
CA LEU A 49 -11.46 -5.61 -1.61
C LEU A 49 -12.80 -5.59 -2.32
N ASN A 50 -13.04 -4.62 -3.19
CA ASN A 50 -14.34 -4.46 -3.85
C ASN A 50 -14.51 -5.34 -5.08
N ASN A 51 -13.40 -5.62 -5.81
CA ASN A 51 -13.48 -6.42 -7.03
C ASN A 51 -12.61 -7.67 -7.01
N GLY A 52 -11.85 -7.91 -5.94
CA GLY A 52 -10.98 -9.08 -5.80
C GLY A 52 -9.72 -9.05 -6.65
N LYS A 53 -9.43 -7.97 -7.34
CA LYS A 53 -8.23 -7.87 -8.18
C LYS A 53 -6.98 -7.68 -7.35
N ARG A 54 -5.88 -8.27 -7.82
CA ARG A 54 -4.54 -8.07 -7.26
C ARG A 54 -3.65 -7.54 -8.36
N LEU A 55 -2.87 -6.52 -8.05
CA LEU A 55 -1.88 -6.00 -8.99
C LEU A 55 -0.56 -5.79 -8.27
N ILE A 56 0.53 -5.78 -9.03
CA ILE A 56 1.87 -5.49 -8.54
C ILE A 56 2.33 -4.22 -9.23
N THR A 57 2.79 -3.26 -8.46
CA THR A 57 3.25 -1.98 -8.95
C THR A 57 4.34 -1.43 -8.03
N TYR A 58 4.68 -0.16 -8.17
CA TYR A 58 5.65 0.48 -7.28
C TYR A 58 5.08 1.78 -6.74
N VAL A 59 5.65 2.24 -5.65
CA VAL A 59 5.18 3.39 -4.89
C VAL A 59 5.77 4.68 -5.44
N ILE A 60 4.94 5.71 -5.57
CA ILE A 60 5.39 7.10 -5.65
C ILE A 60 4.81 7.87 -4.47
N GLU A 61 5.51 8.92 -4.04
CA GLU A 61 5.09 9.68 -2.87
C GLU A 61 4.12 10.77 -3.27
N ALA A 62 2.97 10.84 -2.56
CA ALA A 62 2.05 11.96 -2.60
C ALA A 62 2.29 12.85 -1.38
N PRO A 63 1.84 14.11 -1.39
CA PRO A 63 2.10 15.02 -0.27
C PRO A 63 1.64 14.45 1.06
N ALA A 64 2.46 14.61 2.08
CA ALA A 64 2.17 14.15 3.43
C ALA A 64 0.91 14.83 3.96
N GLY A 65 0.01 14.05 4.54
CA GLY A 65 -1.25 14.56 5.07
C GLY A 65 -2.34 14.77 4.03
N SER A 66 -2.06 14.47 2.74
CA SER A 66 -3.04 14.64 1.66
C SER A 66 -4.15 13.59 1.66
N GLY A 67 -3.92 12.45 2.32
CA GLY A 67 -4.85 11.32 2.27
C GLY A 67 -4.87 10.61 0.92
N THR A 68 -3.92 10.91 0.05
CA THR A 68 -3.90 10.37 -1.33
C THR A 68 -3.54 8.90 -1.34
N VAL A 69 -4.35 8.11 -2.02
CA VAL A 69 -4.04 6.75 -2.48
C VAL A 69 -4.60 6.65 -3.90
N MET A 70 -3.73 6.71 -4.90
CA MET A 70 -4.13 6.86 -6.29
C MET A 70 -3.47 5.82 -7.18
N LEU A 71 -4.27 5.15 -8.00
CA LEU A 71 -3.78 4.20 -9.01
C LEU A 71 -3.53 4.93 -10.33
N ASN A 72 -2.32 4.78 -10.85
CA ASN A 72 -1.85 5.45 -12.05
C ASN A 72 -1.55 4.47 -13.18
N GLY A 73 -1.74 4.92 -14.42
CA GLY A 73 -1.46 4.14 -15.61
C GLY A 73 -2.38 2.92 -15.72
N PRO A 74 -1.86 1.77 -16.17
CA PRO A 74 -2.68 0.56 -16.31
C PRO A 74 -3.36 0.12 -15.00
N ALA A 75 -2.78 0.41 -13.86
CA ALA A 75 -3.37 0.12 -12.55
C ALA A 75 -4.72 0.84 -12.36
N ALA A 76 -4.91 1.99 -13.00
CA ALA A 76 -6.15 2.76 -12.91
C ALA A 76 -7.36 1.98 -13.43
N ARG A 77 -7.16 0.96 -14.26
CA ARG A 77 -8.24 0.11 -14.75
C ARG A 77 -8.67 -0.96 -13.75
N LEU A 78 -7.93 -1.14 -12.67
CA LEU A 78 -8.15 -2.20 -11.69
C LEU A 78 -8.80 -1.71 -10.41
N GLY A 79 -9.24 -0.46 -10.38
CA GLY A 79 -9.92 0.10 -9.23
C GLY A 79 -10.70 1.36 -9.58
N SER A 80 -11.60 1.71 -8.70
CA SER A 80 -12.43 2.92 -8.80
C SER A 80 -12.29 3.74 -7.54
N VAL A 81 -12.49 5.05 -7.64
CA VAL A 81 -12.51 5.93 -6.47
C VAL A 81 -13.53 5.40 -5.46
N GLY A 82 -13.11 5.32 -4.20
CA GLY A 82 -13.92 4.78 -3.12
C GLY A 82 -13.69 3.31 -2.82
N ASP A 83 -13.04 2.57 -3.71
CA ASP A 83 -12.68 1.18 -3.42
C ASP A 83 -11.69 1.12 -2.26
N GLN A 84 -11.83 0.08 -1.42
CA GLN A 84 -10.85 -0.17 -0.36
C GLN A 84 -9.80 -1.16 -0.86
N VAL A 85 -8.55 -0.87 -0.53
CA VAL A 85 -7.41 -1.69 -0.93
C VAL A 85 -6.55 -2.05 0.26
N ILE A 86 -5.85 -3.18 0.14
CA ILE A 86 -4.79 -3.57 1.06
C ILE A 86 -3.49 -3.48 0.28
N ILE A 87 -2.50 -2.78 0.83
CA ILE A 87 -1.20 -2.59 0.19
C ILE A 87 -0.17 -3.39 0.98
N LEU A 88 0.51 -4.33 0.30
CA LEU A 88 1.47 -5.24 0.94
C LEU A 88 2.86 -5.00 0.40
N ALA A 89 3.86 -4.99 1.28
CA ALA A 89 5.26 -5.02 0.90
C ALA A 89 5.93 -6.25 1.47
N PHE A 90 6.87 -6.80 0.72
CA PHE A 90 7.61 -8.00 1.09
C PHE A 90 9.09 -7.71 1.11
N VAL A 91 9.85 -8.54 1.82
CA VAL A 91 11.29 -8.41 1.93
C VAL A 91 11.92 -9.78 1.90
N VAL A 92 13.09 -9.89 1.28
CA VAL A 92 13.89 -11.13 1.28
C VAL A 92 14.85 -11.05 2.45
N VAL A 93 14.75 -12.02 3.36
CA VAL A 93 15.57 -12.05 4.58
C VAL A 93 16.13 -13.45 4.78
N SER A 94 17.17 -13.56 5.64
CA SER A 94 17.69 -14.84 6.08
C SER A 94 16.63 -15.60 6.87
N GLU A 95 16.79 -16.93 6.93
CA GLU A 95 15.85 -17.75 7.71
C GLU A 95 15.82 -17.33 9.18
N ASP A 96 16.97 -17.04 9.76
CA ASP A 96 17.04 -16.61 11.17
C ASP A 96 16.23 -15.34 11.42
N LYS A 97 16.37 -14.35 10.54
CA LYS A 97 15.60 -13.11 10.64
C LYS A 97 14.12 -13.36 10.41
N ALA A 98 13.78 -14.23 9.46
CA ALA A 98 12.38 -14.54 9.18
C ALA A 98 11.63 -15.07 10.39
N ARG A 99 12.32 -15.84 11.25
CA ARG A 99 11.71 -16.46 12.43
C ARG A 99 11.38 -15.47 13.53
N ILE A 100 12.03 -14.32 13.57
CA ILE A 100 11.89 -13.34 14.65
C ILE A 100 11.27 -12.02 14.22
N MET A 101 11.19 -11.76 12.91
CA MET A 101 10.64 -10.50 12.44
C MET A 101 9.12 -10.43 12.61
N ARG A 102 8.60 -9.21 12.72
CA ARG A 102 7.17 -8.94 12.75
C ARG A 102 6.82 -7.98 11.63
N ALA A 103 5.76 -8.28 10.90
CA ALA A 103 5.25 -7.36 9.91
C ALA A 103 4.63 -6.14 10.60
N ARG A 104 4.81 -4.97 9.97
CA ARG A 104 4.19 -3.73 10.45
C ARG A 104 2.84 -3.56 9.76
N THR A 105 1.76 -3.44 10.54
CA THR A 105 0.43 -3.19 10.00
C THR A 105 0.02 -1.75 10.32
N VAL A 106 -0.37 -1.02 9.28
CA VAL A 106 -0.87 0.34 9.41
C VAL A 106 -2.37 0.32 9.15
N TYR A 107 -3.15 0.71 10.14
CA TYR A 107 -4.58 0.91 10.00
C TYR A 107 -4.85 2.37 9.64
N VAL A 108 -5.91 2.61 8.89
CA VAL A 108 -6.25 3.97 8.45
C VAL A 108 -7.75 4.23 8.68
N ASP A 109 -8.08 5.50 8.84
CA ASP A 109 -9.48 5.94 8.91
C ASP A 109 -10.03 6.20 7.50
N ALA A 110 -11.25 6.74 7.43
CA ALA A 110 -11.92 6.99 6.15
C ALA A 110 -11.21 8.05 5.30
N GLN A 111 -10.33 8.85 5.86
CA GLN A 111 -9.53 9.86 5.17
C GLN A 111 -8.10 9.40 4.92
N ASN A 112 -7.83 8.10 5.08
CA ASN A 112 -6.50 7.51 4.92
C ASN A 112 -5.47 8.06 5.90
N ARG A 113 -5.90 8.46 7.09
CA ARG A 113 -4.96 8.87 8.12
C ARG A 113 -4.61 7.67 9.00
N PRO A 114 -3.33 7.52 9.37
CA PRO A 114 -2.94 6.41 10.24
C PRO A 114 -3.70 6.46 11.57
N CYS A 115 -4.13 5.30 12.03
CA CYS A 115 -4.72 5.15 13.35
C CYS A 115 -4.16 3.91 14.05
N PRO A 116 -4.11 3.89 15.41
CA PRO A 116 -3.37 2.86 16.15
C PRO A 116 -4.01 1.47 16.12
N SER A 117 -5.28 1.39 15.72
CA SER A 117 -6.03 0.14 15.68
C SER A 117 -7.11 0.23 14.61
N PRO A 118 -7.73 -0.89 14.21
CA PRO A 118 -8.81 -0.84 13.22
C PRO A 118 -9.91 0.11 13.66
N PRO A 119 -10.43 0.96 12.75
CA PRO A 119 -11.60 1.81 13.04
C PRO A 119 -12.79 0.93 13.39
N LYS A 120 -13.58 1.39 14.33
CA LYS A 120 -14.81 0.71 14.69
C LYS A 120 -15.93 0.97 13.69
#